data_abf14e3b02c83b9ca0f28900dafe4c14
#
_entry.id   abf14e3b02c83b9ca0f28900dafe4c14
#
_cell.length_a   1.000
_cell.length_b   1.000
_cell.length_c   1.000
_cell.angle_alpha   90.00
_cell.angle_beta   90.00
_cell.angle_gamma   90.00
#
_symmetry.space_group_name_H-M   'P 1'
#
loop_
_entity.id
_entity.type
_entity.pdbx_description
1 polymer ?
#
loop_
_entity_poly.entity_id
_entity_poly.type
_entity_poly.pdbx_seq_one_letter_code
_entity_poly.pdbx_strand_id
1 'polypeptide(L)'
;MTQRRTRNILAKRKERRFVSGLPKVELHLHLEGAAPPAFIRGLAKEKHLDISGIFDGRGNYRYRDFWDFLKVYEAATSALQTPGDYQRLTLAVLEESAASGVVYSETFLSPDF
;
A
#
# COMPACT_ATOMS: atom_id res chain seq x y z
N MET A 1 11.92 -19.50 24.65
CA MET A 1 10.60 -19.55 23.99
C MET A 1 9.93 -20.88 24.29
N THR A 2 8.69 -20.88 24.77
CA THR A 2 7.97 -22.14 25.03
C THR A 2 7.56 -22.78 23.70
N GLN A 3 7.44 -24.12 23.68
CA GLN A 3 6.97 -24.85 22.50
C GLN A 3 5.63 -24.34 21.97
N ARG A 4 4.73 -23.89 22.85
CA ARG A 4 3.43 -23.31 22.49
C ARG A 4 3.57 -22.05 21.64
N ARG A 5 4.51 -21.17 21.99
CA ARG A 5 4.76 -19.93 21.24
C ARG A 5 5.34 -20.23 19.86
N THR A 6 6.24 -21.18 19.75
CA THR A 6 6.81 -21.62 18.48
C THR A 6 5.75 -22.24 17.56
N ARG A 7 4.86 -23.10 18.10
CA ARG A 7 3.74 -23.68 17.34
C ARG A 7 2.81 -22.60 16.79
N ASN A 8 2.49 -21.57 17.59
CA ASN A 8 1.61 -20.48 17.16
C ASN A 8 2.25 -19.65 16.03
N ILE A 9 3.56 -19.41 16.07
CA ILE A 9 4.27 -18.70 15.00
C ILE A 9 4.25 -19.52 13.70
N LEU A 10 4.48 -20.81 13.76
CA LEU A 10 4.45 -21.71 12.59
C LEU A 10 3.04 -21.80 11.99
N ALA A 11 2.00 -21.92 12.82
CA ALA A 11 0.62 -21.94 12.38
C ALA A 11 0.25 -20.65 11.65
N LYS A 12 0.61 -19.47 12.19
CA LYS A 12 0.38 -18.17 11.55
C LYS A 12 1.10 -18.05 10.20
N ARG A 13 2.33 -18.58 10.08
CA ARG A 13 3.06 -18.59 8.82
C ARG A 13 2.37 -19.45 7.76
N LYS A 14 1.84 -20.63 8.14
CA LYS A 14 1.08 -21.50 7.25
C LYS A 14 -0.21 -20.82 6.78
N GLU A 15 -0.94 -20.17 7.68
CA GLU A 15 -2.14 -19.41 7.36
C GLU A 15 -1.86 -18.28 6.35
N ARG A 16 -0.79 -17.51 6.55
CA ARG A 16 -0.38 -16.45 5.62
C ARG A 16 -0.06 -17.00 4.23
N ARG A 17 0.66 -18.12 4.14
CA ARG A 17 0.97 -18.77 2.87
C ARG A 17 -0.29 -19.23 2.17
N PHE A 18 -1.20 -19.83 2.90
CA PHE A 18 -2.48 -20.28 2.37
C PHE A 18 -3.29 -19.12 1.80
N VAL A 19 -3.45 -18.04 2.58
CA VAL A 19 -4.19 -16.84 2.15
C VAL A 19 -3.53 -16.18 0.95
N SER A 20 -2.20 -16.04 0.95
CA SER A 20 -1.47 -15.43 -0.19
C SER A 20 -1.61 -16.25 -1.48
N GLY A 21 -1.72 -17.57 -1.37
CA GLY A 21 -1.87 -18.45 -2.52
C GLY A 21 -3.29 -18.54 -3.08
N LEU A 22 -4.30 -18.05 -2.35
CA LEU A 22 -5.67 -18.06 -2.81
C LEU A 22 -5.89 -17.01 -3.90
N PRO A 23 -6.58 -17.35 -5.01
CA PRO A 23 -7.07 -16.36 -5.96
C PRO A 23 -8.04 -15.40 -5.27
N LYS A 24 -7.86 -14.09 -5.49
CA LYS A 24 -8.68 -13.04 -4.88
C LYS A 24 -9.17 -12.07 -5.92
N VAL A 25 -10.28 -11.41 -5.62
CA VAL A 25 -10.78 -10.28 -6.39
C VAL A 25 -10.82 -9.04 -5.49
N GLU A 26 -10.53 -7.89 -6.08
CA GLU A 26 -10.59 -6.57 -5.44
C GLU A 26 -11.65 -5.76 -6.17
N LEU A 27 -12.78 -5.49 -5.55
CA LEU A 27 -13.94 -4.89 -6.23
C LEU A 27 -14.11 -3.39 -5.97
N HIS A 28 -13.33 -2.81 -5.07
CA HIS A 28 -13.44 -1.40 -4.72
C HIS A 28 -12.09 -0.88 -4.22
N LEU A 29 -11.19 -0.61 -5.15
CA LEU A 29 -9.84 -0.14 -4.84
C LEU A 29 -9.66 1.28 -5.38
N HIS A 30 -9.35 2.21 -4.48
CA HIS A 30 -8.88 3.53 -4.87
C HIS A 30 -7.39 3.43 -5.20
N LEU A 31 -7.02 3.68 -6.44
CA LEU A 31 -5.66 3.46 -6.93
C LEU A 31 -4.64 4.26 -6.10
N GLU A 32 -4.91 5.53 -5.86
CA GLU A 32 -4.04 6.40 -5.06
C GLU A 32 -3.92 5.91 -3.61
N GLY A 33 -5.02 5.44 -3.04
CA GLY A 33 -5.05 4.91 -1.67
C GLY A 33 -4.31 3.59 -1.51
N ALA A 34 -4.09 2.87 -2.59
CA ALA A 34 -3.37 1.60 -2.60
C ALA A 34 -1.87 1.77 -2.84
N ALA A 35 -1.38 2.99 -3.02
CA ALA A 35 0.03 3.26 -3.29
C ALA A 35 0.92 2.67 -2.22
N PRO A 36 1.86 1.77 -2.58
CA PRO A 36 2.82 1.25 -1.61
C PRO A 36 3.63 2.37 -0.96
N PRO A 37 3.85 2.34 0.36
CA PRO A 37 4.60 3.40 1.04
C PRO A 37 6.00 3.64 0.45
N ALA A 38 6.71 2.58 0.10
CA ALA A 38 8.03 2.67 -0.51
C ALA A 38 8.01 3.38 -1.86
N PHE A 39 6.97 3.14 -2.66
CA PHE A 39 6.78 3.83 -3.95
C PHE A 39 6.59 5.33 -3.74
N ILE A 40 5.72 5.73 -2.82
CA ILE A 40 5.44 7.15 -2.54
C ILE A 40 6.68 7.84 -1.94
N ARG A 41 7.42 7.18 -1.04
CA ARG A 41 8.68 7.74 -0.52
C ARG A 41 9.69 8.00 -1.63
N GLY A 42 9.85 7.05 -2.54
CA GLY A 42 10.78 7.19 -3.68
C GLY A 42 10.35 8.31 -4.62
N LEU A 43 9.07 8.38 -4.94
CA LEU A 43 8.51 9.42 -5.82
C LEU A 43 8.65 10.81 -5.19
N ALA A 44 8.33 10.95 -3.90
CA ALA A 44 8.48 12.21 -3.18
C ALA A 44 9.94 12.69 -3.17
N LYS A 45 10.89 11.76 -3.01
CA LYS A 45 12.32 12.07 -3.08
C LYS A 45 12.70 12.59 -4.45
N GLU A 46 12.24 11.97 -5.52
CA GLU A 46 12.46 12.45 -6.91
C GLU A 46 11.89 13.86 -7.12
N LYS A 47 10.74 14.15 -6.52
CA LYS A 47 10.05 15.45 -6.64
C LYS A 47 10.55 16.51 -5.66
N HIS A 48 11.51 16.16 -4.78
CA HIS A 48 12.00 17.02 -3.69
C HIS A 48 10.89 17.47 -2.74
N LEU A 49 9.93 16.58 -2.46
CA LEU A 49 8.84 16.82 -1.52
C LEU A 49 9.17 16.20 -0.16
N ASP A 50 9.01 16.99 0.90
CA ASP A 50 9.13 16.46 2.27
C ASP A 50 7.76 16.06 2.80
N ILE A 51 7.49 14.78 2.74
CA ILE A 51 6.29 14.15 3.31
C ILE A 51 6.66 13.14 4.40
N SER A 52 7.84 13.25 4.98
CA SER A 52 8.36 12.30 5.98
C SER A 52 7.44 12.12 7.19
N GLY A 53 6.66 13.14 7.54
CA GLY A 53 5.74 13.11 8.68
C GLY A 53 4.58 12.12 8.56
N ILE A 54 4.30 11.59 7.37
CA ILE A 54 3.22 10.63 7.17
C ILE A 54 3.65 9.17 7.34
N PHE A 55 4.93 8.92 7.60
CA PHE A 55 5.48 7.57 7.77
C PHE A 55 5.91 7.30 9.20
N ASP A 56 5.80 6.04 9.63
CA ASP A 56 6.34 5.58 10.90
C ASP A 56 7.84 5.22 10.79
N GLY A 57 8.44 4.74 11.88
CA GLY A 57 9.85 4.35 11.90
C GLY A 57 10.20 3.15 11.01
N ARG A 58 9.21 2.42 10.49
CA ARG A 58 9.37 1.31 9.55
C ARG A 58 9.12 1.72 8.10
N GLY A 59 8.74 3.00 7.88
CA GLY A 59 8.43 3.52 6.57
C GLY A 59 7.03 3.20 6.06
N ASN A 60 6.13 2.75 6.92
CA ASN A 60 4.72 2.54 6.61
C ASN A 60 3.93 3.81 6.89
N TYR A 61 2.76 3.96 6.27
CA TYR A 61 1.87 5.08 6.56
C TYR A 61 1.44 5.07 8.02
N ARG A 62 1.39 6.27 8.62
CA ARG A 62 1.02 6.46 10.01
C ARG A 62 -0.18 7.38 10.13
N TYR A 63 -1.25 6.89 10.75
CA TYR A 63 -2.43 7.68 11.08
C TYR A 63 -3.09 7.10 12.33
N ARG A 64 -3.70 7.97 13.14
CA ARG A 64 -4.34 7.61 14.42
C ARG A 64 -5.84 7.51 14.29
N ASP A 65 -6.44 8.32 13.42
CA ASP A 65 -7.87 8.41 13.22
C ASP A 65 -8.19 8.73 11.74
N PHE A 66 -9.46 8.87 11.44
CA PHE A 66 -9.91 9.14 10.08
C PHE A 66 -9.41 10.48 9.55
N TRP A 67 -9.31 11.51 10.39
CA TRP A 67 -8.84 12.83 9.98
C TRP A 67 -7.34 12.81 9.64
N ASP A 68 -6.56 12.12 10.47
CA ASP A 68 -5.15 11.89 10.18
C ASP A 68 -4.98 11.08 8.89
N PHE A 69 -5.83 10.07 8.68
CA PHE A 69 -5.83 9.28 7.44
C PHE A 69 -6.04 10.16 6.20
N LEU A 70 -6.99 11.08 6.23
CA LEU A 70 -7.23 12.00 5.10
C LEU A 70 -6.01 12.88 4.83
N LYS A 71 -5.34 13.38 5.86
CA LYS A 71 -4.11 14.18 5.72
C LYS A 71 -2.97 13.36 5.12
N VAL A 72 -2.81 12.12 5.56
CA VAL A 72 -1.80 11.20 5.01
C VAL A 72 -2.11 10.91 3.54
N TYR A 73 -3.36 10.66 3.21
CA TYR A 73 -3.81 10.43 1.85
C TYR A 73 -3.50 11.63 0.94
N GLU A 74 -3.85 12.82 1.37
CA GLU A 74 -3.58 14.07 0.64
C GLU A 74 -2.08 14.28 0.43
N ALA A 75 -1.28 14.10 1.47
CA ALA A 75 0.17 14.23 1.38
C ALA A 75 0.79 13.19 0.43
N ALA A 76 0.36 11.94 0.51
CA ALA A 76 0.82 10.89 -0.38
C ALA A 76 0.48 11.19 -1.85
N THR A 77 -0.75 11.62 -2.12
CA THR A 77 -1.20 11.93 -3.48
C THR A 77 -0.53 13.19 -4.05
N SER A 78 0.01 14.07 -3.21
CA SER A 78 0.74 15.25 -3.67
C SER A 78 1.99 14.91 -4.50
N ALA A 79 2.53 13.70 -4.33
CA ALA A 79 3.65 13.21 -5.11
C ALA A 79 3.26 12.75 -6.53
N LEU A 80 1.97 12.48 -6.77
CA LEU A 80 1.43 12.05 -8.06
C LEU A 80 1.07 13.29 -8.90
N GLN A 81 2.01 13.74 -9.72
CA GLN A 81 1.90 15.03 -10.39
C GLN A 81 1.70 14.92 -11.90
N THR A 82 2.06 13.80 -12.51
CA THR A 82 2.05 13.61 -13.96
C THR A 82 1.36 12.31 -14.35
N PRO A 83 0.91 12.17 -15.62
CA PRO A 83 0.42 10.90 -16.13
C PRO A 83 1.46 9.77 -16.01
N GLY A 84 2.73 10.07 -16.17
CA GLY A 84 3.81 9.10 -15.97
C GLY A 84 3.90 8.61 -14.53
N ASP A 85 3.65 9.47 -13.56
CA ASP A 85 3.60 9.08 -12.13
C ASP A 85 2.45 8.10 -11.89
N TYR A 86 1.29 8.34 -12.48
CA TYR A 86 0.14 7.44 -12.40
C TYR A 86 0.39 6.10 -13.08
N GLN A 87 1.09 6.09 -14.20
CA GLN A 87 1.50 4.84 -14.85
C GLN A 87 2.40 4.01 -13.93
N ARG A 88 3.37 4.64 -13.30
CA ARG A 88 4.27 3.98 -12.34
C ARG A 88 3.51 3.50 -11.11
N LEU A 89 2.57 4.30 -10.59
CA LEU A 89 1.67 3.91 -9.49
C LEU A 89 0.88 2.67 -9.85
N THR A 90 0.25 2.66 -11.01
CA THR A 90 -0.56 1.54 -11.48
C THR A 90 0.26 0.25 -11.52
N LEU A 91 1.47 0.32 -12.06
CA LEU A 91 2.36 -0.84 -12.10
C LEU A 91 2.72 -1.34 -10.70
N ALA A 92 3.09 -0.43 -9.79
CA ALA A 92 3.43 -0.78 -8.40
C ALA A 92 2.26 -1.43 -7.67
N VAL A 93 1.05 -0.90 -7.83
CA VAL A 93 -0.17 -1.46 -7.21
C VAL A 93 -0.49 -2.83 -7.79
N LEU A 94 -0.41 -3.01 -9.10
CA LEU A 94 -0.69 -4.29 -9.75
C LEU A 94 0.33 -5.35 -9.36
N GLU A 95 1.61 -5.01 -9.25
CA GLU A 95 2.65 -5.93 -8.81
C GLU A 95 2.39 -6.43 -7.38
N GLU A 96 2.04 -5.53 -6.47
CA GLU A 96 1.72 -5.88 -5.09
C GLU A 96 0.45 -6.73 -5.01
N SER A 97 -0.58 -6.39 -5.77
CA SER A 97 -1.82 -7.14 -5.85
C SER A 97 -1.59 -8.55 -6.39
N ALA A 98 -0.81 -8.68 -7.46
CA ALA A 98 -0.46 -9.97 -8.04
C ALA A 98 0.32 -10.84 -7.04
N ALA A 99 1.26 -10.26 -6.29
CA ALA A 99 2.00 -10.96 -5.25
C ALA A 99 1.10 -11.47 -4.13
N SER A 100 -0.06 -10.85 -3.91
CA SER A 100 -1.07 -11.27 -2.93
C SER A 100 -2.13 -12.22 -3.52
N GLY A 101 -2.01 -12.62 -4.78
CA GLY A 101 -2.94 -13.54 -5.44
C GLY A 101 -4.19 -12.89 -6.03
N VAL A 102 -4.21 -11.58 -6.20
CA VAL A 102 -5.32 -10.87 -6.84
C VAL A 102 -5.30 -11.15 -8.34
N VAL A 103 -6.39 -11.69 -8.88
CA VAL A 103 -6.53 -12.07 -10.29
C VAL A 103 -7.48 -11.16 -11.07
N TYR A 104 -8.26 -10.35 -10.37
CA TYR A 104 -9.19 -9.39 -10.95
C TYR A 104 -9.31 -8.18 -10.02
N SER A 105 -9.32 -6.99 -10.58
CA SER A 105 -9.45 -5.75 -9.80
C SER A 105 -10.34 -4.74 -10.52
N GLU A 106 -11.21 -4.09 -9.77
CA GLU A 106 -11.96 -2.90 -10.19
C GLU A 106 -11.44 -1.70 -9.41
N THR A 107 -10.83 -0.76 -10.11
CA THR A 107 -10.16 0.37 -9.49
C THR A 107 -10.81 1.69 -9.82
N PHE A 108 -10.75 2.62 -8.85
CA PHE A 108 -11.17 4.00 -9.00
C PHE A 108 -9.94 4.88 -9.12
N LEU A 109 -10.04 5.90 -9.96
CA LEU A 109 -8.99 6.89 -10.18
C LEU A 109 -9.55 8.27 -9.84
N SER A 110 -8.85 9.03 -9.02
CA SER A 110 -9.28 10.36 -8.57
C SER A 110 -8.15 11.38 -8.72
N PRO A 111 -7.79 11.75 -9.96
CA PRO A 111 -6.64 12.63 -10.20
C PRO A 111 -6.83 14.06 -9.70
N ASP A 112 -8.07 14.48 -9.46
CA ASP A 112 -8.42 15.82 -9.00
C ASP A 112 -8.54 15.93 -7.48
N PHE A 113 -8.19 14.89 -6.80
CA PHE A 113 -8.26 14.88 -5.32
C PHE A 113 -7.20 15.78 -4.68
#